data_631f2c87029f6edf4d412d2035678404
#
_entry.id   631f2c87029f6edf4d412d2035678404
#
_cell.length_a   1.000
_cell.length_b   1.000
_cell.length_c   1.000
_cell.angle_alpha   90.00
_cell.angle_beta   90.00
_cell.angle_gamma   90.00
#
_symmetry.space_group_name_H-M   'P 1'
#
loop_
_entity.id
_entity.type
_entity.pdbx_description
1 polymer ?
#
loop_
_entity_poly.entity_id
_entity_poly.type
_entity_poly.pdbx_seq_one_letter_code
_entity_poly.pdbx_strand_id
1 'polypeptide(L)'
;MAIGIPYKHAKLAEEWDAIVIGSGVGGLTVAVLLAVHGGKRVLVLERHYEAGGFTHTFHRPGYEWDVGLHYIGQVQDPRSSVRRAFDHVTAGKVQWRAVPLLQLGEIQHCF
;
A
#
# COMPACT_ATOMS: atom_id res chain seq x y z
N MET A 1 -2.23 -6.94 12.12
CA MET A 1 -2.89 -5.75 12.72
C MET A 1 -3.83 -5.19 11.67
N ALA A 2 -5.12 -5.12 11.98
CA ALA A 2 -6.08 -4.52 11.05
C ALA A 2 -5.79 -3.02 10.89
N ILE A 3 -5.66 -2.56 9.65
CA ILE A 3 -5.50 -1.15 9.32
C ILE A 3 -6.89 -0.56 9.10
N GLY A 4 -7.23 0.46 9.86
CA GLY A 4 -8.53 1.12 9.75
C GLY A 4 -9.59 0.61 10.74
N ILE A 5 -10.76 1.21 10.67
CA ILE A 5 -11.89 0.93 11.55
C ILE A 5 -13.09 0.57 10.66
N PRO A 6 -13.81 -0.54 10.93
CA PRO A 6 -15.03 -0.85 10.20
C PRO A 6 -16.03 0.30 10.29
N TYR A 7 -16.65 0.66 9.17
CA TYR A 7 -17.56 1.82 9.07
C TYR A 7 -18.64 1.84 10.14
N LYS A 8 -19.22 0.67 10.45
CA LYS A 8 -20.25 0.52 11.50
C LYS A 8 -19.77 0.90 12.92
N HIS A 9 -18.46 0.95 13.14
CA HIS A 9 -17.85 1.33 14.42
C HIS A 9 -17.14 2.67 14.36
N ALA A 10 -17.04 3.28 13.17
CA ALA A 10 -16.34 4.54 12.99
C ALA A 10 -17.20 5.71 13.50
N LYS A 11 -16.58 6.53 14.34
CA LYS A 11 -17.12 7.86 14.68
C LYS A 11 -16.40 8.86 13.78
N LEU A 12 -17.03 9.22 12.68
CA LEU A 12 -16.44 10.16 11.73
C LEU A 12 -16.56 11.60 12.28
N ALA A 13 -15.51 12.38 12.10
CA ALA A 13 -15.56 13.80 12.36
C ALA A 13 -16.51 14.48 11.35
N GLU A 14 -17.07 15.63 11.71
CA GLU A 14 -17.99 16.37 10.85
C GLU A 14 -17.29 17.04 9.67
N GLU A 15 -15.99 17.33 9.80
CA GLU A 15 -15.23 18.07 8.80
C GLU A 15 -13.96 17.35 8.39
N TRP A 16 -13.74 17.25 7.08
CA TRP A 16 -12.55 16.72 6.43
C TRP A 16 -12.11 17.66 5.32
N ASP A 17 -10.81 17.91 5.22
CA ASP A 17 -10.26 18.72 4.12
C ASP A 17 -10.24 17.93 2.80
N ALA A 18 -10.11 16.60 2.88
CA ALA A 18 -10.13 15.72 1.73
C ALA A 18 -10.67 14.34 2.08
N ILE A 19 -11.36 13.73 1.11
CA ILE A 19 -11.82 12.35 1.17
C ILE A 19 -11.19 11.60 0.01
N VAL A 20 -10.44 10.54 0.33
CA VAL A 20 -9.81 9.65 -0.66
C VAL A 20 -10.61 8.36 -0.70
N ILE A 21 -11.08 7.99 -1.90
CA ILE A 21 -11.84 6.77 -2.12
C ILE A 21 -10.91 5.69 -2.67
N GLY A 22 -10.73 4.63 -1.90
CA GLY A 22 -9.84 3.51 -2.18
C GLY A 22 -8.48 3.64 -1.49
N SER A 23 -8.04 2.55 -0.87
CA SER A 23 -6.77 2.44 -0.14
C SER A 23 -5.67 1.72 -0.92
N GLY A 24 -5.74 1.70 -2.24
CA GLY A 24 -4.63 1.24 -3.08
C GLY A 24 -3.42 2.18 -2.96
N VAL A 25 -2.28 1.78 -3.54
CA VAL A 25 -1.02 2.54 -3.46
C VAL A 25 -1.21 4.01 -3.84
N GLY A 26 -1.94 4.29 -4.93
CA GLY A 26 -2.20 5.68 -5.36
C GLY A 26 -3.02 6.47 -4.35
N GLY A 27 -4.11 5.90 -3.86
CA GLY A 27 -4.96 6.56 -2.86
C GLY A 27 -4.23 6.82 -1.55
N LEU A 28 -3.49 5.83 -1.05
CA LEU A 28 -2.67 6.01 0.16
C LEU A 28 -1.54 7.01 -0.03
N THR A 29 -0.90 7.05 -1.20
CA THR A 29 0.11 8.05 -1.54
C THR A 29 -0.46 9.47 -1.47
N VAL A 30 -1.61 9.72 -2.12
CA VAL A 30 -2.29 11.03 -2.07
C VAL A 30 -2.67 11.38 -0.64
N ALA A 31 -3.24 10.42 0.12
CA ALA A 31 -3.61 10.65 1.51
C ALA A 31 -2.42 11.06 2.38
N VAL A 32 -1.27 10.39 2.24
CA VAL A 32 -0.04 10.73 2.97
C VAL A 32 0.47 12.11 2.58
N LEU A 33 0.52 12.42 1.28
CA LEU A 33 1.01 13.73 0.82
C LEU A 33 0.14 14.86 1.34
N LEU A 34 -1.18 14.71 1.31
CA LEU A 34 -2.11 15.71 1.85
C LEU A 34 -2.02 15.82 3.38
N ALA A 35 -1.94 14.70 4.10
CA ALA A 35 -1.94 14.72 5.55
C ALA A 35 -0.58 15.16 6.13
N VAL A 36 0.51 14.53 5.69
CA VAL A 36 1.84 14.73 6.28
C VAL A 36 2.49 16.01 5.77
N HIS A 37 2.43 16.26 4.46
CA HIS A 37 3.08 17.42 3.83
C HIS A 37 2.14 18.61 3.68
N GLY A 38 0.84 18.38 3.48
CA GLY A 38 -0.16 19.43 3.35
C GLY A 38 -0.84 19.84 4.65
N GLY A 39 -0.61 19.14 5.76
CA GLY A 39 -1.26 19.39 7.04
C GLY A 39 -2.80 19.25 7.01
N LYS A 40 -3.32 18.44 6.07
CA LYS A 40 -4.75 18.26 5.85
C LYS A 40 -5.34 17.15 6.69
N ARG A 41 -6.59 17.28 7.07
CA ARG A 41 -7.40 16.22 7.67
C ARG A 41 -7.96 15.35 6.54
N VAL A 42 -7.45 14.14 6.40
CA VAL A 42 -7.79 13.25 5.28
C VAL A 42 -8.53 12.03 5.79
N LEU A 43 -9.69 11.76 5.19
CA LEU A 43 -10.44 10.52 5.39
C LEU A 43 -10.16 9.60 4.20
N VAL A 44 -9.74 8.36 4.48
CA VAL A 44 -9.63 7.32 3.45
C VAL A 44 -10.78 6.33 3.63
N LEU A 45 -11.55 6.14 2.57
CA LEU A 45 -12.65 5.17 2.54
C LEU A 45 -12.25 3.97 1.68
N GLU A 46 -12.33 2.77 2.26
CA GLU A 46 -12.07 1.51 1.56
C GLU A 46 -13.31 0.62 1.60
N ARG A 47 -13.69 0.08 0.44
CA ARG A 47 -14.84 -0.81 0.32
C ARG A 47 -14.51 -2.25 0.71
N HIS A 48 -13.28 -2.67 0.46
CA HIS A 48 -12.80 -4.01 0.77
C HIS A 48 -12.58 -4.16 2.29
N TYR A 49 -12.68 -5.37 2.81
CA TYR A 49 -12.44 -5.65 4.22
C TYR A 49 -10.97 -5.50 4.62
N GLU A 50 -10.05 -5.50 3.65
CA GLU A 50 -8.61 -5.32 3.81
C GLU A 50 -8.17 -4.07 3.04
N ALA A 51 -7.35 -3.23 3.67
CA ALA A 51 -6.76 -2.07 3.03
C ALA A 51 -5.53 -2.45 2.19
N GLY A 52 -5.21 -1.67 1.16
CA GLY A 52 -3.99 -1.84 0.36
C GLY A 52 -4.25 -2.07 -1.13
N GLY A 53 -5.49 -2.31 -1.56
CA GLY A 53 -5.77 -2.62 -2.95
C GLY A 53 -5.02 -3.88 -3.40
N PHE A 54 -4.33 -3.86 -4.54
CA PHE A 54 -3.55 -5.01 -5.01
C PHE A 54 -2.24 -5.27 -4.23
N THR A 55 -1.94 -4.48 -3.20
CA THR A 55 -0.78 -4.72 -2.32
C THR A 55 -1.15 -5.45 -1.03
N HIS A 56 -2.42 -5.80 -0.81
CA HIS A 56 -2.78 -6.61 0.35
C HIS A 56 -2.48 -8.10 0.13
N THR A 57 -2.34 -8.82 1.22
CA THR A 57 -2.15 -10.28 1.23
C THR A 57 -3.40 -10.98 1.75
N PHE A 58 -3.56 -12.25 1.42
CA PHE A 58 -4.57 -13.09 2.02
C PHE A 58 -3.95 -14.38 2.59
N HIS A 59 -4.58 -14.90 3.63
CA HIS A 59 -4.05 -16.03 4.39
C HIS A 59 -4.97 -17.25 4.31
N ARG A 60 -4.35 -18.41 4.35
CA ARG A 60 -4.97 -19.70 4.61
C ARG A 60 -4.11 -20.43 5.65
N PRO A 61 -4.59 -21.44 6.37
CA PRO A 61 -3.77 -22.15 7.36
C PRO A 61 -2.43 -22.59 6.78
N GLY A 62 -1.32 -22.06 7.32
CA GLY A 62 0.05 -22.35 6.89
C GLY A 62 0.54 -21.64 5.61
N TYR A 63 -0.27 -20.76 5.01
CA TYR A 63 0.08 -20.09 3.75
C TYR A 63 -0.35 -18.63 3.71
N GLU A 64 0.44 -17.83 3.00
CA GLU A 64 0.17 -16.42 2.71
C GLU A 64 0.42 -16.16 1.23
N TRP A 65 -0.46 -15.39 0.59
CA TRP A 65 -0.35 -15.02 -0.82
C TRP A 65 -0.57 -13.52 -1.02
N ASP A 66 0.16 -12.96 -1.96
CA ASP A 66 -0.09 -11.63 -2.49
C ASP A 66 -1.29 -11.67 -3.45
N VAL A 67 -2.10 -10.63 -3.45
CA VAL A 67 -3.29 -10.55 -4.31
C VAL A 67 -2.92 -10.14 -5.74
N GLY A 68 -2.08 -9.12 -5.91
CA GLY A 68 -1.79 -8.61 -7.23
C GLY A 68 -0.35 -8.16 -7.47
N LEU A 69 0.29 -7.61 -6.46
CA LEU A 69 1.65 -7.10 -6.56
C LEU A 69 2.62 -8.04 -5.86
N HIS A 70 3.41 -8.79 -6.63
CA HIS A 70 4.35 -9.78 -6.09
C HIS A 70 5.78 -9.25 -5.99
N TYR A 71 6.19 -8.35 -6.89
CA TYR A 71 7.52 -7.73 -6.89
C TYR A 71 7.48 -6.35 -7.55
N ILE A 72 8.47 -5.52 -7.22
CA ILE A 72 8.64 -4.18 -7.79
C ILE A 72 10.08 -4.06 -8.30
N GLY A 73 10.22 -3.62 -9.56
CA GLY A 73 11.53 -3.35 -10.15
C GLY A 73 12.11 -2.00 -9.72
N GLN A 74 13.40 -1.83 -9.92
CA GLN A 74 14.16 -0.59 -9.72
C GLN A 74 14.28 -0.07 -8.27
N VAL A 75 13.75 -0.79 -7.28
CA VAL A 75 13.84 -0.38 -5.87
C VAL A 75 15.17 -0.70 -5.21
N GLN A 76 16.02 -1.51 -5.86
CA GLN A 76 17.38 -1.82 -5.41
C GLN A 76 18.35 -0.63 -5.55
N ASP A 77 18.11 0.30 -6.50
CA ASP A 77 18.89 1.52 -6.63
C ASP A 77 18.25 2.66 -5.84
N PRO A 78 18.89 3.15 -4.75
CA PRO A 78 18.35 4.26 -3.96
C PRO A 78 18.13 5.56 -4.75
N ARG A 79 18.76 5.70 -5.93
CA ARG A 79 18.64 6.88 -6.79
C ARG A 79 17.44 6.79 -7.74
N SER A 80 16.85 5.60 -7.90
CA SER A 80 15.71 5.44 -8.79
C SER A 80 14.50 6.25 -8.33
N SER A 81 13.71 6.75 -9.26
CA SER A 81 12.52 7.52 -8.95
C SER A 81 11.49 6.70 -8.17
N VAL A 82 11.36 5.41 -8.50
CA VAL A 82 10.45 4.47 -7.81
C VAL A 82 10.86 4.30 -6.35
N ARG A 83 12.14 3.98 -6.08
CA ARG A 83 12.65 3.84 -4.72
C ARG A 83 12.46 5.11 -3.92
N ARG A 84 12.82 6.26 -4.48
CA ARG A 84 12.70 7.55 -3.80
C ARG A 84 11.24 7.91 -3.49
N ALA A 85 10.31 7.60 -4.40
CA ALA A 85 8.88 7.82 -4.16
C ALA A 85 8.38 6.99 -2.97
N PHE A 86 8.71 5.68 -2.94
CA PHE A 86 8.35 4.83 -1.81
C PHE A 86 8.98 5.30 -0.50
N ASP A 87 10.27 5.59 -0.48
CA ASP A 87 10.96 6.08 0.72
C ASP A 87 10.32 7.38 1.24
N HIS A 88 9.90 8.27 0.33
CA HIS A 88 9.26 9.53 0.70
C HIS A 88 7.89 9.31 1.35
N VAL A 89 7.00 8.53 0.73
CA VAL A 89 5.63 8.34 1.24
C VAL A 89 5.56 7.41 2.44
N THR A 90 6.53 6.54 2.63
CA THR A 90 6.60 5.62 3.77
C THR A 90 7.55 6.05 4.88
N ALA A 91 8.17 7.23 4.74
CA ALA A 91 9.24 7.72 5.62
C ALA A 91 10.38 6.68 5.78
N GLY A 92 10.74 5.97 4.70
CA GLY A 92 11.79 4.95 4.68
C GLY A 92 11.49 3.67 5.46
N LYS A 93 10.24 3.44 5.87
CA LYS A 93 9.88 2.27 6.68
C LYS A 93 9.78 0.96 5.91
N VAL A 94 9.68 1.01 4.57
CA VAL A 94 9.63 -0.19 3.74
C VAL A 94 11.02 -0.78 3.60
N GLN A 95 11.15 -2.07 3.94
CA GLN A 95 12.37 -2.84 3.76
C GLN A 95 12.26 -3.70 2.50
N TRP A 96 13.20 -3.52 1.58
CA TRP A 96 13.24 -4.22 0.32
C TRP A 96 14.09 -5.48 0.43
N ARG A 97 13.62 -6.57 -0.17
CA ARG A 97 14.38 -7.83 -0.28
C ARG A 97 14.53 -8.21 -1.74
N ALA A 98 15.71 -8.71 -2.09
CA ALA A 98 15.93 -9.25 -3.44
C ALA A 98 15.17 -10.56 -3.60
N VAL A 99 14.54 -10.72 -4.77
CA VAL A 99 13.94 -12.00 -5.19
C VAL A 99 14.96 -12.70 -6.09
N PRO A 100 15.31 -13.99 -5.82
CA PRO A 100 16.20 -14.75 -6.69
C PRO A 100 15.66 -14.85 -8.11
N LEU A 101 16.56 -14.72 -9.11
CA LEU A 101 16.19 -14.77 -10.53
C LEU A 101 15.45 -16.06 -10.94
N LEU A 102 15.72 -17.18 -10.28
CA LEU A 102 15.05 -18.46 -10.53
C LEU A 102 13.55 -18.39 -10.17
N GLN A 103 13.17 -17.66 -9.14
CA GLN A 103 11.77 -17.47 -8.77
C GLN A 103 11.03 -16.55 -9.76
N LEU A 104 11.71 -15.58 -10.36
CA LEU A 104 11.13 -14.74 -11.42
C LEU A 104 10.86 -15.52 -12.71
N GLY A 105 11.67 -16.52 -13.04
CA GLY A 105 11.48 -17.39 -14.19
C GLY A 105 10.25 -18.29 -14.08
N GLU A 106 9.93 -18.76 -12.90
CA GLU A 106 8.72 -19.56 -12.64
C GLU A 106 7.44 -18.73 -12.72
N ILE A 107 7.48 -17.47 -12.32
CA ILE A 107 6.33 -16.55 -12.37
C ILE A 107 5.98 -16.17 -13.82
N GLN A 108 6.95 -16.11 -14.73
CA GLN A 108 6.72 -15.80 -16.15
C GLN A 108 5.94 -16.88 -16.92
N HIS A 109 5.82 -18.07 -16.38
CA HIS A 109 5.04 -19.17 -16.97
C HIS A 109 3.59 -19.25 -16.49
N CYS A 110 3.15 -18.34 -15.63
CA CYS A 110 1.78 -18.28 -15.10
C CYS A 110 0.87 -17.26 -15.80
N PHE A 111 1.28 -16.72 -16.97
CA PHE A 111 0.46 -15.86 -17.81
C PHE A 111 0.19 -16.48 -19.17
#